data_8b52e49755f20549af368d32dce9f4aa
#
_entry.id   8b52e49755f20549af368d32dce9f4aa
#
_cell.length_a   1.000
_cell.length_b   1.000
_cell.length_c   1.000
_cell.angle_alpha   90.00
_cell.angle_beta   90.00
_cell.angle_gamma   90.00
#
_symmetry.space_group_name_H-M   'P 1'
#
loop_
_entity.id
_entity.type
_entity.pdbx_description
1 polymer ?
#
loop_
_entity_poly.entity_id
_entity_poly.type
_entity_poly.pdbx_seq_one_letter_code
_entity_poly.pdbx_strand_id
1 'polypeptide(L)'
;MFMLNNQDKDVTSLSSALDNLPSLAVLKQKLKLGQMDLDLKLLKLVAWILNGGNSNLKLKTLSDEEKKTISNLRNFENHPRPHYIFEVRTNGTGRWSETVKDQKTFWAFHGSRLDNFYSILNYGLQQHLNKTGLFGEGIYLCEDLGVCLTYSSQVRVNFQLGSRC
;
A
#
# COMPACT_ATOMS: atom_id res chain seq x y z
N MET A 1 12.98 5.42 18.00
CA MET A 1 12.41 4.15 17.59
C MET A 1 11.44 3.71 18.67
N PHE A 2 10.27 3.22 18.30
CA PHE A 2 9.24 2.79 19.26
C PHE A 2 9.52 1.34 19.68
N MET A 3 10.36 1.17 20.68
CA MET A 3 10.79 -0.13 21.21
C MET A 3 10.69 -0.12 22.72
N LEU A 4 10.23 -1.22 23.29
CA LEU A 4 10.30 -1.50 24.71
C LEU A 4 11.73 -1.92 25.10
N ASN A 5 12.04 -1.90 26.40
CA ASN A 5 13.38 -2.22 26.93
C ASN A 5 13.87 -3.64 26.56
N ASN A 6 12.96 -4.55 26.18
CA ASN A 6 13.25 -5.93 25.79
C ASN A 6 13.30 -6.13 24.26
N GLN A 7 13.51 -5.09 23.49
CA GLN A 7 13.47 -5.09 22.03
C GLN A 7 12.08 -5.42 21.43
N ASP A 8 11.04 -5.54 22.22
CA ASP A 8 9.67 -5.65 21.73
C ASP A 8 9.19 -4.32 21.14
N LYS A 9 8.32 -4.41 20.15
CA LYS A 9 7.74 -3.23 19.51
C LYS A 9 6.74 -2.57 20.45
N ASP A 10 6.97 -1.30 20.77
CA ASP A 10 6.01 -0.48 21.52
C ASP A 10 4.89 0.00 20.58
N VAL A 11 3.93 -0.88 20.36
CA VAL A 11 2.81 -0.62 19.45
C VAL A 11 1.89 0.47 20.01
N THR A 12 1.71 0.53 21.33
CA THR A 12 0.85 1.52 21.98
C THR A 12 1.38 2.93 21.80
N SER A 13 2.66 3.16 22.10
CA SER A 13 3.30 4.45 21.87
C SER A 13 3.36 4.82 20.39
N LEU A 14 3.56 3.85 19.51
CA LEU A 14 3.52 4.07 18.06
C LEU A 14 2.13 4.50 17.60
N SER A 15 1.07 3.80 18.03
CA SER A 15 -0.31 4.14 17.69
C SER A 15 -0.66 5.55 18.16
N SER A 16 -0.37 5.86 19.43
CA SER A 16 -0.60 7.20 19.98
C SER A 16 0.16 8.29 19.22
N ALA A 17 1.40 8.01 18.81
CA ALA A 17 2.20 8.94 18.01
C ALA A 17 1.59 9.17 16.61
N LEU A 18 1.06 8.12 15.97
CA LEU A 18 0.40 8.21 14.67
C LEU A 18 -0.93 8.97 14.76
N ASP A 19 -1.73 8.74 15.80
CA ASP A 19 -3.00 9.40 16.03
C ASP A 19 -2.85 10.93 16.24
N ASN A 20 -1.71 11.34 16.79
CA ASN A 20 -1.36 12.74 17.02
C ASN A 20 -0.61 13.40 15.85
N LEU A 21 -0.32 12.67 14.77
CA LEU A 21 0.33 13.26 13.60
C LEU A 21 -0.63 14.21 12.87
N PRO A 22 -0.19 15.42 12.54
CA PRO A 22 -0.94 16.29 11.64
C PRO A 22 -1.12 15.65 10.26
N SER A 23 -2.18 16.01 9.55
CA SER A 23 -2.37 15.54 8.17
C SER A 23 -1.19 15.93 7.28
N LEU A 24 -0.95 15.17 6.19
CA LEU A 24 0.13 15.48 5.24
C LEU A 24 0.00 16.88 4.64
N ALA A 25 -1.21 17.39 4.47
CA ALA A 25 -1.45 18.75 3.98
C ALA A 25 -0.92 19.80 4.98
N VAL A 26 -1.22 19.62 6.26
CA VAL A 26 -0.74 20.49 7.34
C VAL A 26 0.78 20.38 7.48
N LEU A 27 1.33 19.17 7.44
CA LEU A 27 2.79 18.97 7.48
C LEU A 27 3.50 19.67 6.32
N LYS A 28 2.94 19.56 5.12
CA LYS A 28 3.47 20.25 3.92
C LYS A 28 3.43 21.77 4.07
N GLN A 29 2.35 22.31 4.64
CA GLN A 29 2.24 23.76 4.90
C GLN A 29 3.24 24.23 5.96
N LYS A 30 3.32 23.54 7.09
CA LYS A 30 4.31 23.83 8.15
C LYS A 30 5.75 23.79 7.63
N LEU A 31 6.07 22.78 6.82
CA LEU A 31 7.39 22.67 6.21
C LEU A 31 7.72 23.88 5.31
N LYS A 32 6.76 24.34 4.48
CA LYS A 32 6.93 25.51 3.62
C LYS A 32 7.16 26.81 4.41
N LEU A 33 6.54 26.90 5.59
CA LEU A 33 6.64 28.07 6.47
C LEU A 33 7.85 28.02 7.41
N GLY A 34 8.63 26.94 7.39
CA GLY A 34 9.73 26.72 8.33
C GLY A 34 9.28 26.52 9.77
N GLN A 35 7.99 26.20 9.99
CA GLN A 35 7.36 26.06 11.32
C GLN A 35 7.18 24.59 11.71
N MET A 36 8.24 23.79 11.61
CA MET A 36 8.21 22.39 12.04
C MET A 36 8.47 22.30 13.54
N ASP A 37 7.39 22.19 14.29
CA ASP A 37 7.34 22.06 15.76
C ASP A 37 7.12 20.60 16.23
N LEU A 38 7.42 19.64 15.37
CA LEU A 38 7.33 18.22 15.73
C LEU A 38 8.55 17.77 16.56
N ASP A 39 8.28 16.92 17.54
CA ASP A 39 9.35 16.24 18.26
C ASP A 39 10.22 15.38 17.29
N LEU A 40 11.46 15.18 17.66
CA LEU A 40 12.45 14.48 16.82
C LEU A 40 12.03 13.03 16.49
N LYS A 41 11.32 12.34 17.41
CA LYS A 41 10.81 10.97 17.13
C LYS A 41 9.77 10.99 16.06
N LEU A 42 8.83 11.95 16.10
CA LEU A 42 7.79 12.13 15.09
C LEU A 42 8.38 12.55 13.74
N LEU A 43 9.35 13.46 13.74
CA LEU A 43 10.07 13.84 12.52
C LEU A 43 10.76 12.63 11.86
N LYS A 44 11.43 11.80 12.63
CA LYS A 44 12.07 10.58 12.13
C LYS A 44 11.03 9.58 11.60
N LEU A 45 9.89 9.43 12.26
CA LEU A 45 8.80 8.57 11.82
C LEU A 45 8.22 9.07 10.51
N VAL A 46 7.91 10.36 10.40
CA VAL A 46 7.40 10.98 9.17
C VAL A 46 8.40 10.84 8.03
N ALA A 47 9.67 11.13 8.27
CA ALA A 47 10.73 10.97 7.27
C ALA A 47 10.84 9.51 6.80
N TRP A 48 10.74 8.53 7.70
CA TRP A 48 10.76 7.12 7.37
C TRP A 48 9.56 6.72 6.52
N ILE A 49 8.34 7.17 6.88
CA ILE A 49 7.12 6.91 6.11
C ILE A 49 7.23 7.50 4.69
N LEU A 50 7.64 8.77 4.59
CA LEU A 50 7.73 9.48 3.31
C LEU A 50 8.83 8.94 2.39
N ASN A 51 9.91 8.41 2.96
CA ASN A 51 10.97 7.75 2.20
C ASN A 51 10.68 6.28 1.87
N GLY A 52 9.46 5.81 2.14
CA GLY A 52 9.06 4.42 1.86
C GLY A 52 9.74 3.39 2.74
N GLY A 53 10.24 3.79 3.92
CA GLY A 53 10.79 2.87 4.92
C GLY A 53 11.94 1.98 4.42
N ASN A 54 12.84 2.46 3.59
CA ASN A 54 13.88 1.70 2.88
C ASN A 54 13.33 0.74 1.81
N SER A 55 12.10 0.93 1.34
CA SER A 55 11.60 0.10 0.26
C SER A 55 12.27 0.47 -1.08
N ASN A 56 12.69 -0.54 -1.82
CA ASN A 56 13.16 -0.38 -3.20
C ASN A 56 12.01 -0.17 -4.20
N LEU A 57 10.82 0.18 -3.69
CA LEU A 57 9.61 0.33 -4.48
C LEU A 57 9.49 1.75 -5.01
N LYS A 58 9.12 1.84 -6.27
CA LYS A 58 8.66 3.09 -6.89
C LYS A 58 7.25 2.90 -7.40
N LEU A 59 6.37 3.82 -7.02
CA LEU A 59 5.01 3.89 -7.53
C LEU A 59 4.95 4.99 -8.58
N LYS A 60 4.57 4.64 -9.81
CA LYS A 60 4.27 5.58 -10.88
C LYS A 60 2.76 5.61 -11.08
N THR A 61 2.14 6.77 -10.92
CA THR A 61 0.74 6.96 -11.29
C THR A 61 0.62 6.87 -12.81
N LEU A 62 -0.32 6.07 -13.30
CA LEU A 62 -0.57 5.92 -14.72
C LEU A 62 -1.32 7.14 -15.27
N SER A 63 -0.98 7.54 -16.50
CA SER A 63 -1.74 8.52 -17.28
C SER A 63 -3.11 7.96 -17.68
N ASP A 64 -3.99 8.83 -18.18
CA ASP A 64 -5.32 8.38 -18.60
C ASP A 64 -5.28 7.48 -19.84
N GLU A 65 -4.28 7.65 -20.71
CA GLU A 65 -4.04 6.74 -21.83
C GLU A 65 -3.57 5.36 -21.36
N GLU A 66 -2.60 5.33 -20.45
CA GLU A 66 -2.11 4.07 -19.85
C GLU A 66 -3.23 3.34 -19.11
N LYS A 67 -4.09 4.05 -18.37
CA LYS A 67 -5.28 3.48 -17.71
C LYS A 67 -6.25 2.87 -18.69
N LYS A 68 -6.53 3.55 -19.83
CA LYS A 68 -7.39 3.02 -20.89
C LYS A 68 -6.84 1.72 -21.48
N THR A 69 -5.54 1.65 -21.73
CA THR A 69 -4.88 0.44 -22.21
C THR A 69 -5.10 -0.74 -21.28
N ILE A 70 -4.91 -0.55 -19.97
CA ILE A 70 -5.14 -1.60 -18.97
C ILE A 70 -6.62 -1.97 -18.88
N SER A 71 -7.52 -0.99 -18.91
CA SER A 71 -8.97 -1.21 -18.86
C SER A 71 -9.45 -2.04 -20.05
N ASN A 72 -8.93 -1.77 -21.24
CA ASN A 72 -9.28 -2.53 -22.46
C ASN A 72 -8.75 -3.97 -22.40
N LEU A 73 -7.63 -4.21 -21.74
CA LEU A 73 -7.07 -5.55 -21.60
C LEU A 73 -7.89 -6.45 -20.65
N ARG A 74 -8.77 -5.89 -19.78
CA ARG A 74 -9.31 -6.60 -18.62
C ARG A 74 -10.79 -6.35 -18.32
N ASN A 75 -11.60 -5.92 -19.26
CA ASN A 75 -13.06 -5.77 -19.09
C ASN A 75 -13.47 -5.02 -17.81
N PHE A 76 -12.85 -3.87 -17.54
CA PHE A 76 -13.25 -3.02 -16.42
C PHE A 76 -14.65 -2.40 -16.59
N GLU A 77 -15.32 -2.65 -17.71
CA GLU A 77 -16.57 -1.98 -18.09
C GLU A 77 -17.70 -2.18 -17.07
N ASN A 78 -17.71 -3.32 -16.39
CA ASN A 78 -18.74 -3.67 -15.42
C ASN A 78 -18.36 -3.35 -13.97
N HIS A 79 -17.24 -2.68 -13.76
CA HIS A 79 -16.73 -2.40 -12.43
C HIS A 79 -16.56 -0.89 -12.19
N PRO A 80 -16.59 -0.43 -10.92
CA PRO A 80 -16.28 0.95 -10.60
C PRO A 80 -14.91 1.35 -11.15
N ARG A 81 -14.85 2.48 -11.86
CA ARG A 81 -13.58 2.98 -12.38
C ARG A 81 -12.66 3.37 -11.22
N PRO A 82 -11.41 2.87 -11.19
CA PRO A 82 -10.47 3.23 -10.16
C PRO A 82 -10.07 4.72 -10.30
N HIS A 83 -9.99 5.44 -9.20
CA HIS A 83 -9.51 6.83 -9.19
C HIS A 83 -8.02 6.89 -9.52
N TYR A 84 -7.25 5.93 -9.01
CA TYR A 84 -5.82 5.84 -9.20
C TYR A 84 -5.42 4.43 -9.59
N ILE A 85 -4.50 4.32 -10.54
CA ILE A 85 -3.80 3.09 -10.88
C ILE A 85 -2.30 3.41 -10.80
N PHE A 86 -1.56 2.57 -10.11
CA PHE A 86 -0.11 2.71 -9.95
C PHE A 86 0.60 1.54 -10.58
N GLU A 87 1.59 1.83 -11.40
CA GLU A 87 2.61 0.86 -11.77
C GLU A 87 3.58 0.73 -10.61
N VAL A 88 3.83 -0.50 -10.17
CA VAL A 88 4.79 -0.79 -9.12
C VAL A 88 6.09 -1.24 -9.77
N ARG A 89 7.17 -0.48 -9.52
CA ARG A 89 8.51 -0.83 -9.98
C ARG A 89 9.38 -1.13 -8.77
N THR A 90 10.13 -2.22 -8.85
CA THR A 90 11.15 -2.54 -7.86
C THR A 90 12.51 -2.25 -8.47
N ASN A 91 13.42 -1.64 -7.72
CA ASN A 91 14.83 -1.52 -8.13
C ASN A 91 15.56 -2.88 -7.98
N GLY A 92 14.81 -3.95 -7.84
CA GLY A 92 15.33 -5.30 -7.67
C GLY A 92 15.98 -5.81 -8.97
N THR A 93 17.04 -6.53 -8.77
CA THR A 93 17.80 -7.31 -9.73
C THR A 93 16.86 -7.96 -10.75
N GLY A 94 17.30 -8.08 -12.00
CA GLY A 94 16.60 -8.71 -13.12
C GLY A 94 16.15 -10.16 -12.91
N ARG A 95 16.15 -10.66 -11.67
CA ARG A 95 15.75 -12.01 -11.28
C ARG A 95 14.33 -12.37 -11.75
N TRP A 96 13.38 -11.40 -11.67
CA TRP A 96 12.04 -11.64 -12.19
C TRP A 96 12.06 -11.81 -13.71
N SER A 97 12.70 -10.89 -14.43
CA SER A 97 12.80 -10.96 -15.90
C SER A 97 13.51 -12.23 -16.39
N GLU A 98 14.51 -12.69 -15.65
CA GLU A 98 15.18 -13.97 -15.93
C GLU A 98 14.25 -15.17 -15.66
N THR A 99 13.53 -15.15 -14.53
CA THR A 99 12.63 -16.23 -14.14
C THR A 99 11.47 -16.41 -15.12
N VAL A 100 10.93 -15.32 -15.67
CA VAL A 100 9.75 -15.36 -16.55
C VAL A 100 10.09 -15.45 -18.04
N LYS A 101 11.34 -15.33 -18.41
CA LYS A 101 11.79 -15.24 -19.81
C LYS A 101 11.23 -16.32 -20.72
N ASP A 102 11.15 -17.55 -20.21
CA ASP A 102 10.69 -18.71 -20.94
C ASP A 102 9.38 -19.30 -20.39
N GLN A 103 8.68 -18.53 -19.54
CA GLN A 103 7.44 -18.96 -18.92
C GLN A 103 6.22 -18.29 -19.58
N LYS A 104 5.13 -19.04 -19.70
CA LYS A 104 3.84 -18.45 -20.03
C LYS A 104 3.36 -17.61 -18.86
N THR A 105 3.16 -16.33 -19.07
CA THR A 105 2.62 -15.41 -18.08
C THR A 105 1.18 -15.08 -18.40
N PHE A 106 0.40 -14.82 -17.37
CA PHE A 106 -0.98 -14.35 -17.48
C PHE A 106 -1.24 -13.24 -16.48
N TRP A 107 -2.23 -12.44 -16.77
CA TRP A 107 -2.67 -11.40 -15.84
C TRP A 107 -3.73 -11.97 -14.93
N ALA A 108 -3.63 -11.64 -13.65
CA ALA A 108 -4.64 -11.97 -12.66
C ALA A 108 -4.74 -10.86 -11.61
N PHE A 109 -5.90 -10.77 -10.97
CA PHE A 109 -6.13 -9.85 -9.86
C PHE A 109 -5.88 -10.56 -8.54
N HIS A 110 -5.44 -9.79 -7.55
CA HIS A 110 -5.40 -10.19 -6.16
C HIS A 110 -6.06 -9.11 -5.31
N GLY A 111 -7.11 -9.51 -4.58
CA GLY A 111 -7.80 -8.64 -3.63
C GLY A 111 -7.23 -8.83 -2.23
N SER A 112 -6.94 -7.72 -1.55
CA SER A 112 -6.51 -7.75 -0.16
C SER A 112 -6.87 -6.43 0.54
N ARG A 113 -6.80 -6.43 1.87
CA ARG A 113 -6.97 -5.22 2.67
C ARG A 113 -5.81 -4.26 2.44
N LEU A 114 -6.06 -2.96 2.55
CA LEU A 114 -5.06 -1.92 2.31
C LEU A 114 -3.82 -2.05 3.21
N ASP A 115 -4.01 -2.46 4.46
CA ASP A 115 -2.94 -2.67 5.43
C ASP A 115 -1.96 -3.79 5.03
N ASN A 116 -2.41 -4.77 4.25
CA ASN A 116 -1.55 -5.84 3.74
C ASN A 116 -0.68 -5.40 2.55
N PHE A 117 -1.07 -4.34 1.83
CA PHE A 117 -0.35 -3.96 0.60
C PHE A 117 1.09 -3.54 0.83
N TYR A 118 1.42 -2.96 2.00
CA TYR A 118 2.82 -2.69 2.31
C TYR A 118 3.68 -3.98 2.27
N SER A 119 3.18 -5.04 2.88
CA SER A 119 3.85 -6.35 2.90
C SER A 119 3.88 -6.98 1.51
N ILE A 120 2.76 -6.99 0.81
CA ILE A 120 2.63 -7.56 -0.53
C ILE A 120 3.59 -6.88 -1.51
N LEU A 121 3.67 -5.55 -1.48
CA LEU A 121 4.52 -4.80 -2.39
C LEU A 121 6.01 -4.95 -2.10
N ASN A 122 6.40 -5.10 -0.82
CA ASN A 122 7.80 -5.23 -0.45
C ASN A 122 8.32 -6.67 -0.51
N TYR A 123 7.47 -7.67 -0.23
CA TYR A 123 7.88 -9.07 -0.08
C TYR A 123 7.16 -10.02 -1.04
N GLY A 124 6.22 -9.51 -1.83
CA GLY A 124 5.39 -10.32 -2.72
C GLY A 124 4.25 -11.04 -1.98
N LEU A 125 3.49 -11.80 -2.75
CA LEU A 125 2.43 -12.65 -2.22
C LEU A 125 3.08 -13.89 -1.55
N GLN A 126 2.86 -14.05 -0.25
CA GLN A 126 3.48 -15.11 0.54
C GLN A 126 2.42 -16.14 0.98
N GLN A 127 2.56 -17.37 0.51
CA GLN A 127 1.61 -18.46 0.78
C GLN A 127 1.43 -18.73 2.27
N HIS A 128 2.50 -18.71 3.06
CA HIS A 128 2.46 -19.03 4.50
C HIS A 128 1.66 -18.03 5.35
N LEU A 129 1.34 -16.85 4.80
CA LEU A 129 0.47 -15.86 5.45
C LEU A 129 -1.02 -16.15 5.19
N ASN A 130 -1.34 -17.01 4.24
CA ASN A 130 -2.70 -17.35 3.87
C ASN A 130 -3.11 -18.65 4.58
N LYS A 131 -3.45 -18.56 5.87
CA LYS A 131 -3.70 -19.70 6.75
C LYS A 131 -5.06 -20.36 6.56
N THR A 132 -6.02 -19.65 5.97
CA THR A 132 -7.40 -20.13 5.80
C THR A 132 -7.91 -19.77 4.41
N GLY A 133 -7.85 -20.71 3.51
CA GLY A 133 -8.41 -20.57 2.18
C GLY A 133 -9.55 -21.55 1.94
N LEU A 134 -10.55 -21.14 1.18
CA LEU A 134 -11.71 -21.97 0.83
C LEU A 134 -11.30 -23.25 0.10
N PHE A 135 -10.18 -23.22 -0.62
CA PHE A 135 -9.65 -24.34 -1.43
C PHE A 135 -8.31 -24.85 -0.89
N GLY A 136 -7.99 -24.59 0.39
CA GLY A 136 -6.74 -25.00 1.01
C GLY A 136 -5.66 -23.92 1.04
N GLU A 137 -4.43 -24.30 1.29
CA GLU A 137 -3.30 -23.39 1.35
C GLU A 137 -2.88 -22.95 -0.06
N GLY A 138 -2.69 -21.65 -0.26
CA GLY A 138 -2.26 -21.12 -1.55
C GLY A 138 -2.43 -19.61 -1.68
N ILE A 139 -1.90 -19.07 -2.78
CA ILE A 139 -2.14 -17.69 -3.18
C ILE A 139 -3.33 -17.68 -4.13
N TYR A 140 -4.37 -16.97 -3.75
CA TYR A 140 -5.61 -16.87 -4.52
C TYR A 140 -5.54 -15.73 -5.49
N LEU A 141 -5.68 -16.04 -6.77
CA LEU A 141 -5.73 -15.10 -7.88
C LEU A 141 -7.04 -15.31 -8.64
N CYS A 142 -7.55 -14.26 -9.26
CA CYS A 142 -8.77 -14.32 -10.06
C CYS A 142 -8.63 -13.49 -11.33
N GLU A 143 -9.26 -13.93 -12.41
CA GLU A 143 -9.37 -13.14 -13.65
C GLU A 143 -10.51 -12.11 -13.58
N ASP A 144 -11.44 -12.27 -12.63
CA ASP A 144 -12.56 -11.35 -12.39
C ASP A 144 -12.22 -10.37 -11.28
N LEU A 145 -12.17 -9.07 -11.66
CA LEU A 145 -11.94 -7.99 -10.70
C LEU A 145 -13.02 -7.93 -9.61
N GLY A 146 -14.29 -8.21 -9.96
CA GLY A 146 -15.41 -8.17 -9.01
C GLY A 146 -15.21 -9.11 -7.84
N VAL A 147 -14.72 -10.31 -8.11
CA VAL A 147 -14.37 -11.29 -7.06
C VAL A 147 -13.27 -10.72 -6.16
N CYS A 148 -12.22 -10.15 -6.72
CA CYS A 148 -11.12 -9.58 -5.94
C CYS A 148 -11.54 -8.37 -5.09
N LEU A 149 -12.48 -7.56 -5.58
CA LEU A 149 -13.01 -6.41 -4.83
C LEU A 149 -13.73 -6.84 -3.55
N THR A 150 -14.32 -8.03 -3.49
CA THR A 150 -14.96 -8.53 -2.26
C THR A 150 -13.97 -8.77 -1.13
N TYR A 151 -12.71 -9.05 -1.47
CA TYR A 151 -11.61 -9.23 -0.52
C TYR A 151 -10.85 -7.94 -0.22
N SER A 152 -11.14 -6.87 -0.97
CA SER A 152 -10.52 -5.54 -0.82
C SER A 152 -11.40 -4.66 0.05
N SER A 153 -11.65 -5.08 1.30
CA SER A 153 -12.48 -4.32 2.22
C SER A 153 -11.92 -2.90 2.39
N GLN A 154 -12.76 -1.91 2.10
CA GLN A 154 -12.44 -0.52 2.34
C GLN A 154 -12.21 -0.32 3.83
N VAL A 155 -11.01 0.12 4.21
CA VAL A 155 -10.81 0.72 5.52
C VAL A 155 -11.61 2.03 5.49
N ARG A 156 -12.80 2.02 6.09
CA ARG A 156 -13.51 3.27 6.37
C ARG A 156 -12.71 4.00 7.44
N VAL A 157 -11.78 4.83 7.03
CA VAL A 157 -11.20 5.83 7.91
C VAL A 157 -12.32 6.84 8.11
N ASN A 158 -13.01 6.75 9.25
CA ASN A 158 -13.95 7.77 9.69
C ASN A 158 -13.10 8.99 10.05
N PHE A 159 -12.79 9.83 9.08
CA PHE A 159 -12.44 11.20 9.38
C PHE A 159 -13.68 11.88 9.92
N GLN A 160 -13.83 11.92 11.23
CA GLN A 160 -14.69 12.92 11.84
C GLN A 160 -14.05 14.27 11.54
N LEU A 161 -14.51 14.89 10.46
CA LEU A 161 -14.36 16.32 10.30
C LEU A 161 -15.11 16.93 11.48
N GLY A 162 -14.38 17.30 12.52
CA GLY A 162 -14.92 18.06 13.62
C GLY A 162 -15.50 19.35 13.04
N SER A 163 -16.82 19.38 12.87
CA SER A 163 -17.56 20.60 12.71
C SER A 163 -17.43 21.37 14.01
N ARG A 164 -16.48 22.28 14.07
CA ARG A 164 -16.53 23.37 15.05
C ARG A 164 -17.31 24.49 14.38
N CYS A 165 -18.53 24.72 14.94
CA CYS A 165 -19.22 25.98 14.81
C CYS A 165 -18.37 27.14 15.33
#